data_b30e6de65a82d7917fff59c419551708
#
_entry.id   b30e6de65a82d7917fff59c419551708
#
_cell.length_a   1.000
_cell.length_b   1.000
_cell.length_c   1.000
_cell.angle_alpha   90.00
_cell.angle_beta   90.00
_cell.angle_gamma   90.00
#
_symmetry.space_group_name_H-M   'P 1'
#
loop_
_entity.id
_entity.type
_entity.pdbx_description
1 polymer ?
#
loop_
_entity_poly.entity_id
_entity_poly.type
_entity_poly.pdbx_seq_one_letter_code
_entity_poly.pdbx_strand_id
1 'polypeptide(L)'
;NYLRCHDDIGWGLDEPVEESLGIDPLKHKEFLYHFYEGSVPGSWAMGELYNYDEASKDARSCGTTASLCGVERALITHDKPLLAISMKRDLMMHSAMSFLRGFPMLSCGDEIVQLNGWEYKEDPDRVEDSRNLHRSPFNWENAAKRKQAGTLQKQMWDGLKSVREMRD
;
A
#
# COMPACT_ATOMS: atom_id res chain seq x y z
N ASN A 1 12.36 9.20 -4.06
CA ASN A 1 10.91 9.08 -3.93
C ASN A 1 10.53 7.61 -3.77
N TYR A 2 9.64 7.29 -2.87
CA TYR A 2 9.07 5.96 -2.69
C TYR A 2 7.63 6.09 -2.16
N LEU A 3 6.80 5.10 -2.41
CA LEU A 3 5.44 5.06 -1.84
C LEU A 3 5.48 4.51 -0.41
N ARG A 4 6.25 3.47 -0.21
CA ARG A 4 6.52 2.82 1.07
C ARG A 4 7.92 2.22 1.11
N CYS A 5 8.36 1.83 2.28
CA CYS A 5 9.61 1.06 2.45
C CYS A 5 9.37 -0.11 3.43
N HIS A 6 10.40 -0.56 4.11
CA HIS A 6 10.32 -1.58 5.16
C HIS A 6 9.74 -1.07 6.49
N ASP A 7 9.63 0.26 6.64
CA ASP A 7 9.00 0.89 7.79
C ASP A 7 7.52 1.20 7.55
N ASP A 8 6.86 1.62 8.60
CA ASP A 8 5.48 2.10 8.60
C ASP A 8 5.31 3.38 7.77
N ILE A 9 4.07 3.64 7.37
CA ILE A 9 3.69 4.88 6.68
C ILE A 9 3.21 5.88 7.72
N GLY A 10 3.96 6.98 7.89
CA GLY A 10 3.58 8.11 8.74
C GLY A 10 2.71 9.11 7.97
N TRP A 11 1.76 9.72 8.67
CA TRP A 11 0.84 10.72 8.13
C TRP A 11 1.33 12.13 8.51
N GLY A 12 2.39 12.59 7.83
CA GLY A 12 2.93 13.95 8.00
C GLY A 12 2.16 14.95 7.14
N LEU A 13 1.00 15.37 7.61
CA LEU A 13 0.13 16.31 6.93
C LEU A 13 0.57 17.76 7.21
N ASP A 14 0.28 18.69 6.30
CA ASP A 14 0.51 20.13 6.49
C ASP A 14 -0.71 20.74 7.21
N GLU A 15 -0.71 20.64 8.54
CA GLU A 15 -1.83 21.08 9.38
C GLU A 15 -2.26 22.54 9.10
N PRO A 16 -1.36 23.53 8.98
CA PRO A 16 -1.75 24.90 8.62
C PRO A 16 -2.49 25.01 7.27
N VAL A 17 -2.08 24.22 6.28
CA VAL A 17 -2.76 24.18 4.98
C VAL A 17 -4.12 23.55 5.12
N GLU A 18 -4.24 22.44 5.84
CA GLU A 18 -5.52 21.75 6.07
C GLU A 18 -6.52 22.67 6.78
N GLU A 19 -6.10 23.35 7.85
CA GLU A 19 -6.91 24.32 8.58
C GLU A 19 -7.37 25.47 7.66
N SER A 20 -6.51 25.95 6.78
CA SER A 20 -6.86 27.01 5.81
C SER A 20 -7.94 26.59 4.82
N LEU A 21 -8.08 25.27 4.60
CA LEU A 21 -9.10 24.65 3.76
C LEU A 21 -10.36 24.23 4.54
N GLY A 22 -10.39 24.51 5.86
CA GLY A 22 -11.49 24.12 6.74
C GLY A 22 -11.50 22.64 7.11
N ILE A 23 -10.36 21.97 6.96
CA ILE A 23 -10.17 20.56 7.32
C ILE A 23 -9.59 20.52 8.75
N ASP A 24 -10.18 19.68 9.60
CA ASP A 24 -9.64 19.37 10.93
C ASP A 24 -8.49 18.36 10.78
N PRO A 25 -7.22 18.68 11.05
CA PRO A 25 -6.08 17.82 10.78
C PRO A 25 -6.12 16.50 11.57
N LEU A 26 -6.58 16.54 12.83
CA LEU A 26 -6.65 15.36 13.67
C LEU A 26 -7.69 14.36 13.12
N LYS A 27 -8.89 14.85 12.80
CA LYS A 27 -9.93 14.00 12.22
C LYS A 27 -9.55 13.46 10.84
N HIS A 28 -8.86 14.28 10.03
CA HIS A 28 -8.39 13.83 8.73
C HIS A 28 -7.34 12.72 8.87
N LYS A 29 -6.38 12.89 9.76
CA LYS A 29 -5.37 11.87 10.06
C LYS A 29 -6.02 10.58 10.59
N GLU A 30 -6.97 10.71 11.54
CA GLU A 30 -7.74 9.59 12.07
C GLU A 30 -8.50 8.84 10.96
N PHE A 31 -9.16 9.57 10.08
CA PHE A 31 -9.81 8.99 8.91
C PHE A 31 -8.83 8.24 8.01
N LEU A 32 -7.65 8.81 7.72
CA LEU A 32 -6.67 8.21 6.82
C LEU A 32 -6.15 6.88 7.36
N TYR A 33 -5.67 6.83 8.60
CA TYR A 33 -5.12 5.57 9.10
C TYR A 33 -6.19 4.50 9.28
N HIS A 34 -7.41 4.83 9.69
CA HIS A 34 -8.51 3.86 9.73
C HIS A 34 -8.99 3.45 8.35
N PHE A 35 -8.92 4.34 7.36
CA PHE A 35 -9.21 3.98 5.98
C PHE A 35 -8.22 2.94 5.46
N TYR A 36 -6.92 3.14 5.68
CA TYR A 36 -5.89 2.22 5.22
C TYR A 36 -5.79 0.94 6.06
N GLU A 37 -6.20 0.96 7.31
CA GLU A 37 -6.45 -0.25 8.09
C GLU A 37 -7.61 -1.08 7.50
N GLY A 38 -8.63 -0.41 6.98
CA GLY A 38 -9.79 -1.04 6.35
C GLY A 38 -11.05 -1.05 7.20
N SER A 39 -11.06 -0.36 8.35
CA SER A 39 -12.20 -0.28 9.28
C SER A 39 -13.24 0.77 8.89
N VAL A 40 -12.88 1.76 8.06
CA VAL A 40 -13.83 2.75 7.56
C VAL A 40 -14.79 2.11 6.56
N PRO A 41 -16.13 2.32 6.69
CA PRO A 41 -17.09 1.85 5.70
C PRO A 41 -16.77 2.36 4.29
N GLY A 42 -16.70 1.44 3.33
CA GLY A 42 -16.31 1.74 1.95
C GLY A 42 -14.81 1.75 1.67
N SER A 43 -13.98 1.53 2.68
CA SER A 43 -12.54 1.32 2.44
C SER A 43 -12.31 0.07 1.60
N TRP A 44 -11.43 0.20 0.63
CA TRP A 44 -10.90 -0.92 -0.15
C TRP A 44 -9.59 -1.48 0.42
N ALA A 45 -8.93 -0.74 1.33
CA ALA A 45 -7.62 -1.09 1.84
C ALA A 45 -7.68 -2.26 2.82
N MET A 46 -6.56 -2.95 2.93
CA MET A 46 -6.29 -3.96 3.96
C MET A 46 -4.89 -3.71 4.51
N GLY A 47 -4.82 -3.07 5.65
CA GLY A 47 -3.58 -2.78 6.37
C GLY A 47 -3.72 -3.02 7.86
N GLU A 48 -2.75 -2.55 8.62
CA GLU A 48 -2.78 -2.53 10.08
C GLU A 48 -2.26 -1.22 10.62
N LEU A 49 -2.70 -0.88 11.82
CA LEU A 49 -2.13 0.24 12.58
C LEU A 49 -0.79 -0.17 13.20
N TYR A 50 0.09 0.80 13.32
CA TYR A 50 1.34 0.69 14.05
C TYR A 50 1.47 1.84 15.04
N ASN A 51 1.86 1.52 16.28
CA ASN A 51 2.04 2.49 17.36
C ASN A 51 0.83 3.41 17.56
N TYR A 52 -0.38 2.84 17.60
CA TYR A 52 -1.57 3.62 17.94
C TYR A 52 -1.47 4.14 19.37
N ASP A 53 -1.59 5.45 19.52
CA ASP A 53 -1.63 6.14 20.82
C ASP A 53 -3.01 6.76 21.03
N GLU A 54 -3.74 6.27 22.02
CA GLU A 54 -5.11 6.72 22.28
C GLU A 54 -5.17 8.17 22.80
N ALA A 55 -4.15 8.64 23.50
CA ALA A 55 -4.14 9.98 24.06
C ALA A 55 -3.92 11.06 23.02
N SER A 56 -3.02 10.83 22.07
CA SER A 56 -2.73 11.75 20.96
C SER A 56 -3.55 11.48 19.71
N LYS A 57 -4.29 10.35 19.67
CA LYS A 57 -4.96 9.86 18.45
C LYS A 57 -4.00 9.75 17.25
N ASP A 58 -2.76 9.38 17.53
CA ASP A 58 -1.74 9.17 16.51
C ASP A 58 -1.62 7.69 16.17
N ALA A 59 -1.45 7.40 14.88
CA ALA A 59 -1.14 6.08 14.38
C ALA A 59 -0.41 6.18 13.05
N ARG A 60 0.30 5.10 12.72
CA ARG A 60 0.92 4.88 11.42
C ARG A 60 0.28 3.67 10.77
N SER A 61 0.47 3.53 9.47
CA SER A 61 -0.13 2.43 8.69
C SER A 61 0.92 1.47 8.19
N CYS A 62 0.58 0.18 8.21
CA CYS A 62 1.39 -0.90 7.65
C CYS A 62 0.60 -1.64 6.57
N GLY A 63 1.31 -2.12 5.55
CA GLY A 63 0.73 -2.89 4.46
C GLY A 63 1.58 -2.83 3.20
N THR A 64 1.39 -3.78 2.29
CA THR A 64 1.96 -3.72 0.94
C THR A 64 1.17 -2.74 0.08
N THR A 65 1.80 -2.15 -0.93
CA THR A 65 1.12 -1.21 -1.84
C THR A 65 -0.11 -1.84 -2.48
N ALA A 66 -0.01 -3.09 -2.92
CA ALA A 66 -1.13 -3.82 -3.52
C ALA A 66 -2.32 -3.98 -2.56
N SER A 67 -2.06 -4.32 -1.29
CA SER A 67 -3.11 -4.51 -0.28
C SER A 67 -3.74 -3.18 0.12
N LEU A 68 -2.94 -2.12 0.28
CA LEU A 68 -3.44 -0.78 0.58
C LEU A 68 -4.20 -0.15 -0.61
N CYS A 69 -3.87 -0.53 -1.83
CA CYS A 69 -4.61 -0.14 -3.04
C CYS A 69 -5.88 -0.96 -3.29
N GLY A 70 -6.12 -2.04 -2.52
CA GLY A 70 -7.36 -2.81 -2.56
C GLY A 70 -7.30 -4.11 -3.35
N VAL A 71 -6.13 -4.50 -3.87
CA VAL A 71 -5.98 -5.75 -4.63
C VAL A 71 -6.31 -6.96 -3.77
N GLU A 72 -5.80 -7.00 -2.54
CA GLU A 72 -6.03 -8.10 -1.62
C GLU A 72 -7.51 -8.27 -1.28
N ARG A 73 -8.20 -7.18 -0.92
CA ARG A 73 -9.65 -7.21 -0.65
C ARG A 73 -10.43 -7.72 -1.85
N ALA A 74 -10.12 -7.23 -3.05
CA ALA A 74 -10.78 -7.64 -4.27
C ALA A 74 -10.59 -9.15 -4.58
N LEU A 75 -9.42 -9.70 -4.27
CA LEU A 75 -9.15 -11.13 -4.42
C LEU A 75 -9.94 -11.96 -3.41
N ILE A 76 -9.98 -11.55 -2.14
CA ILE A 76 -10.71 -12.24 -1.08
C ILE A 76 -12.22 -12.22 -1.34
N THR A 77 -12.76 -11.08 -1.78
CA THR A 77 -14.18 -10.91 -2.07
C THR A 77 -14.60 -11.38 -3.46
N HIS A 78 -13.66 -11.83 -4.27
CA HIS A 78 -13.87 -12.20 -5.68
C HIS A 78 -14.51 -11.07 -6.52
N ASP A 79 -14.28 -9.81 -6.15
CA ASP A 79 -14.80 -8.62 -6.82
C ASP A 79 -13.91 -8.23 -8.00
N LYS A 80 -14.28 -8.66 -9.20
CA LYS A 80 -13.53 -8.37 -10.44
C LYS A 80 -13.49 -6.87 -10.80
N PRO A 81 -14.59 -6.10 -10.70
CA PRO A 81 -14.56 -4.64 -10.85
C PRO A 81 -13.60 -3.96 -9.89
N LEU A 82 -13.64 -4.31 -8.61
CA LEU A 82 -12.73 -3.78 -7.59
C LEU A 82 -11.28 -4.16 -7.92
N LEU A 83 -11.03 -5.40 -8.34
CA LEU A 83 -9.68 -5.84 -8.73
C LEU A 83 -9.11 -5.00 -9.87
N ALA A 84 -9.93 -4.76 -10.91
CA ALA A 84 -9.50 -3.98 -12.06
C ALA A 84 -9.16 -2.52 -11.70
N ILE A 85 -9.94 -1.88 -10.83
CA ILE A 85 -9.66 -0.51 -10.38
C ILE A 85 -8.50 -0.46 -9.39
N SER A 86 -8.35 -1.46 -8.53
CA SER A 86 -7.24 -1.56 -7.57
C SER A 86 -5.89 -1.71 -8.25
N MET A 87 -5.79 -2.52 -9.28
CA MET A 87 -4.58 -2.64 -10.11
C MET A 87 -4.22 -1.32 -10.81
N LYS A 88 -5.22 -0.58 -11.30
CA LYS A 88 -4.99 0.75 -11.89
C LYS A 88 -4.56 1.77 -10.85
N ARG A 89 -5.13 1.72 -9.64
CA ARG A 89 -4.77 2.60 -8.52
C ARG A 89 -3.33 2.38 -8.10
N ASP A 90 -2.93 1.13 -7.95
CA ASP A 90 -1.56 0.75 -7.60
C ASP A 90 -0.56 1.27 -8.65
N LEU A 91 -0.80 0.99 -9.93
CA LEU A 91 0.03 1.50 -11.02
C LEU A 91 0.04 3.03 -11.10
N MET A 92 -1.11 3.69 -10.85
CA MET A 92 -1.20 5.15 -10.80
C MET A 92 -0.32 5.75 -9.70
N MET A 93 -0.32 5.17 -8.51
CA MET A 93 0.52 5.62 -7.40
C MET A 93 2.01 5.50 -7.75
N HIS A 94 2.42 4.38 -8.31
CA HIS A 94 3.79 4.19 -8.80
C HIS A 94 4.16 5.16 -9.93
N SER A 95 3.22 5.44 -10.83
CA SER A 95 3.41 6.42 -11.90
C SER A 95 3.62 7.82 -11.32
N ALA A 96 2.74 8.27 -10.42
CA ALA A 96 2.87 9.57 -9.77
C ALA A 96 4.23 9.70 -9.08
N MET A 97 4.64 8.72 -8.28
CA MET A 97 5.94 8.68 -7.61
C MET A 97 7.10 8.75 -8.61
N SER A 98 6.99 8.04 -9.73
CA SER A 98 8.04 7.96 -10.75
C SER A 98 8.27 9.28 -11.49
N PHE A 99 7.22 10.09 -11.68
CA PHE A 99 7.34 11.39 -12.37
C PHE A 99 7.67 12.56 -11.43
N LEU A 100 7.72 12.36 -10.13
CA LEU A 100 8.25 13.36 -9.21
C LEU A 100 9.76 13.51 -9.40
N ARG A 101 10.25 14.75 -9.14
CA ARG A 101 11.68 15.04 -9.21
C ARG A 101 12.46 14.21 -8.18
N GLY A 102 13.50 13.52 -8.62
CA GLY A 102 14.37 12.68 -7.78
C GLY A 102 14.48 11.26 -8.34
N PHE A 103 14.94 10.33 -7.50
CA PHE A 103 15.12 8.92 -7.86
C PHE A 103 13.92 8.11 -7.35
N PRO A 104 13.13 7.48 -8.24
CA PRO A 104 12.08 6.58 -7.82
C PRO A 104 12.67 5.28 -7.28
N MET A 105 12.16 4.84 -6.16
CA MET A 105 12.55 3.56 -5.53
C MET A 105 11.29 2.71 -5.34
N LEU A 106 11.31 1.52 -5.90
CA LEU A 106 10.27 0.51 -5.68
C LEU A 106 10.62 -0.33 -4.45
N SER A 107 9.65 -0.55 -3.59
CA SER A 107 9.77 -1.53 -2.54
C SER A 107 9.72 -2.92 -3.13
N CYS A 108 10.61 -3.80 -2.69
CA CYS A 108 10.69 -5.17 -3.17
C CYS A 108 9.35 -5.89 -2.99
N GLY A 109 8.82 -6.47 -4.07
CA GLY A 109 7.51 -7.11 -4.11
C GLY A 109 6.41 -6.28 -4.76
N ASP A 110 6.52 -4.95 -4.82
CA ASP A 110 5.52 -4.11 -5.49
C ASP A 110 5.38 -4.46 -6.98
N GLU A 111 6.52 -4.77 -7.63
CA GLU A 111 6.58 -5.14 -9.05
C GLU A 111 5.88 -6.47 -9.39
N ILE A 112 5.60 -7.27 -8.38
CA ILE A 112 4.93 -8.57 -8.52
C ILE A 112 3.59 -8.65 -7.78
N VAL A 113 3.05 -7.51 -7.35
CA VAL A 113 1.77 -7.43 -6.62
C VAL A 113 1.82 -8.31 -5.36
N GLN A 114 2.89 -8.22 -4.57
CA GLN A 114 2.99 -8.96 -3.33
C GLN A 114 1.97 -8.44 -2.32
N LEU A 115 1.18 -9.35 -1.76
CA LEU A 115 0.16 -9.04 -0.77
C LEU A 115 0.74 -9.05 0.64
N ASN A 116 -0.07 -8.65 1.61
CA ASN A 116 0.27 -8.73 3.03
C ASN A 116 0.58 -10.17 3.46
N GLY A 117 1.51 -10.29 4.39
CA GLY A 117 1.87 -11.57 5.01
C GLY A 117 1.27 -11.70 6.39
N TRP A 118 0.00 -12.05 6.47
CA TRP A 118 -0.75 -12.17 7.71
C TRP A 118 -0.25 -13.28 8.65
N GLU A 119 0.54 -14.22 8.11
CA GLU A 119 1.16 -15.31 8.85
C GLU A 119 2.12 -14.85 9.95
N TYR A 120 2.60 -13.61 9.90
CA TYR A 120 3.45 -13.06 10.96
C TYR A 120 2.76 -13.06 12.33
N LYS A 121 1.41 -13.04 12.37
CA LYS A 121 0.61 -13.06 13.59
C LYS A 121 0.69 -14.39 14.35
N GLU A 122 1.11 -15.45 13.66
CA GLU A 122 1.31 -16.78 14.24
C GLU A 122 2.72 -16.95 14.84
N ASP A 123 3.62 -15.99 14.57
CA ASP A 123 4.99 -15.99 15.04
C ASP A 123 5.11 -15.12 16.31
N PRO A 124 5.37 -15.73 17.49
CA PRO A 124 5.45 -15.00 18.76
C PRO A 124 6.58 -13.95 18.80
N ASP A 125 7.62 -14.10 17.99
CA ASP A 125 8.73 -13.15 17.90
C ASP A 125 8.42 -11.96 16.98
N ARG A 126 7.33 -12.01 16.23
CA ARG A 126 6.98 -11.01 15.20
C ARG A 126 5.61 -10.36 15.42
N VAL A 127 4.71 -11.01 16.14
CA VAL A 127 3.30 -10.59 16.30
C VAL A 127 3.12 -9.18 16.85
N GLU A 128 4.03 -8.73 17.71
CA GLU A 128 3.98 -7.41 18.34
C GLU A 128 4.39 -6.25 17.42
N ASP A 129 4.93 -6.55 16.23
CA ASP A 129 5.36 -5.53 15.25
C ASP A 129 4.58 -5.68 13.94
N SER A 130 3.51 -4.87 13.78
CA SER A 130 2.65 -4.90 12.59
C SER A 130 3.37 -4.53 11.29
N ARG A 131 4.59 -3.98 11.34
CA ARG A 131 5.43 -3.79 10.15
C ARG A 131 5.80 -5.11 9.49
N ASN A 132 5.76 -6.21 10.22
CA ASN A 132 5.95 -7.55 9.67
C ASN A 132 4.89 -7.94 8.63
N LEU A 133 3.75 -7.26 8.63
CA LEU A 133 2.70 -7.43 7.61
C LEU A 133 3.23 -7.25 6.18
N HIS A 134 4.15 -6.32 5.97
CA HIS A 134 4.73 -6.02 4.66
C HIS A 134 6.22 -6.39 4.54
N ARG A 135 6.75 -7.14 5.51
CA ARG A 135 8.14 -7.62 5.53
C ARG A 135 8.26 -9.11 5.23
N SER A 136 7.24 -9.68 4.58
CA SER A 136 7.27 -11.08 4.16
C SER A 136 8.42 -11.34 3.17
N PRO A 137 8.98 -12.56 3.16
CA PRO A 137 9.95 -12.96 2.16
C PRO A 137 9.43 -12.72 0.74
N PHE A 138 10.34 -12.36 -0.17
CA PHE A 138 9.97 -12.14 -1.58
C PHE A 138 9.39 -13.41 -2.21
N ASN A 139 8.23 -13.28 -2.83
CA ASN A 139 7.51 -14.40 -3.41
C ASN A 139 8.02 -14.74 -4.83
N TRP A 140 8.97 -15.65 -4.91
CA TRP A 140 9.60 -16.09 -6.16
C TRP A 140 8.63 -16.78 -7.12
N GLU A 141 7.59 -17.46 -6.63
CA GLU A 141 6.56 -18.07 -7.46
C GLU A 141 5.73 -17.00 -8.17
N ASN A 142 5.32 -15.96 -7.44
CA ASN A 142 4.65 -14.82 -8.04
C ASN A 142 5.56 -14.07 -9.00
N ALA A 143 6.84 -13.94 -8.67
CA ALA A 143 7.82 -13.34 -9.58
C ALA A 143 7.92 -14.09 -10.91
N ALA A 144 7.83 -15.42 -10.91
CA ALA A 144 7.80 -16.21 -12.14
C ALA A 144 6.57 -15.91 -13.02
N LYS A 145 5.42 -15.63 -12.41
CA LYS A 145 4.15 -15.33 -13.09
C LYS A 145 4.19 -14.03 -13.91
N ARG A 146 5.17 -13.12 -13.68
CA ARG A 146 5.34 -11.90 -14.50
C ARG A 146 5.56 -12.17 -16.00
N LYS A 147 5.87 -13.42 -16.37
CA LYS A 147 6.03 -13.86 -17.76
C LYS A 147 4.78 -14.51 -18.33
N GLN A 148 3.74 -14.73 -17.52
CA GLN A 148 2.53 -15.46 -17.92
C GLN A 148 1.41 -14.49 -18.27
N ALA A 149 0.87 -14.59 -19.47
CA ALA A 149 -0.25 -13.77 -19.92
C ALA A 149 -1.48 -13.95 -19.01
N GLY A 150 -2.19 -12.85 -18.73
CA GLY A 150 -3.41 -12.86 -17.92
C GLY A 150 -3.19 -12.84 -16.39
N THR A 151 -1.95 -12.81 -15.92
CA THR A 151 -1.66 -12.70 -14.48
C THR A 151 -1.55 -11.24 -14.03
N LEU A 152 -1.86 -10.97 -12.76
CA LEU A 152 -1.71 -9.64 -12.15
C LEU A 152 -0.25 -9.22 -12.14
N GLN A 153 0.66 -10.17 -11.89
CA GLN A 153 2.10 -9.95 -11.88
C GLN A 153 2.61 -9.46 -13.23
N LYS A 154 2.13 -10.06 -14.32
CA LYS A 154 2.47 -9.57 -15.66
C LYS A 154 1.91 -8.20 -15.94
N GLN A 155 0.65 -7.95 -15.55
CA GLN A 155 0.01 -6.65 -15.74
C GLN A 155 0.79 -5.53 -15.02
N MET A 156 1.17 -5.75 -13.76
CA MET A 156 1.96 -4.77 -13.00
C MET A 156 3.35 -4.58 -13.59
N TRP A 157 4.04 -5.68 -13.87
CA TRP A 157 5.39 -5.65 -14.45
C TRP A 157 5.44 -4.86 -15.77
N ASP A 158 4.51 -5.14 -16.69
CA ASP A 158 4.43 -4.43 -17.97
C ASP A 158 4.06 -2.95 -17.77
N GLY A 159 3.15 -2.66 -16.85
CA GLY A 159 2.77 -1.29 -16.51
C GLY A 159 3.93 -0.47 -15.96
N LEU A 160 4.68 -1.01 -14.99
CA LEU A 160 5.86 -0.35 -14.43
C LEU A 160 6.97 -0.17 -15.47
N LYS A 161 7.14 -1.15 -16.34
CA LYS A 161 8.08 -1.03 -17.48
C LYS A 161 7.69 0.13 -18.39
N SER A 162 6.41 0.27 -18.74
CA SER A 162 5.92 1.38 -19.55
C SER A 162 6.10 2.73 -18.85
N VAL A 163 5.85 2.81 -17.55
CA VAL A 163 6.11 4.03 -16.75
C VAL A 163 7.58 4.43 -16.82
N ARG A 164 8.49 3.46 -16.68
CA ARG A 164 9.92 3.73 -16.80
C ARG A 164 10.30 4.24 -18.19
N GLU A 165 9.79 3.60 -19.25
CA GLU A 165 10.05 3.98 -20.65
C GLU A 165 9.50 5.38 -20.98
N MET A 166 8.43 5.83 -20.34
CA MET A 166 7.90 7.18 -20.50
C MET A 166 8.70 8.24 -19.74
N ARG A 167 9.38 7.85 -18.65
CA ARG A 167 10.20 8.75 -17.85
C ARG A 167 11.56 9.03 -18.49
N ASP A 168 12.20 8.03 -19.12
CA ASP A 168 13.53 8.08 -19.75
C ASP A 168 13.50 8.87 -21.06
#